data_636b0cd816798bfc6e45e31b20eecbeb
#
_entry.id   636b0cd816798bfc6e45e31b20eecbeb
#
_cell.length_a   1.000
_cell.length_b   1.000
_cell.length_c   1.000
_cell.angle_alpha   90.00
_cell.angle_beta   90.00
_cell.angle_gamma   90.00
#
_symmetry.space_group_name_H-M   'P 1'
#
loop_
_entity.id
_entity.type
_entity.pdbx_description
1 polymer ?
#
loop_
_entity_poly.entity_id
_entity_poly.type
_entity_poly.pdbx_seq_one_letter_code
_entity_poly.pdbx_strand_id
1 'polypeptide(L)'
;MNSTKTAPKVEPARHWINGEWIGSSTIANSVSPSTGEVLGQYSAGGRIEAAAAIAAARKVFDTVVWSHDPQLRSRALLELADRLDERADAIALTISREEGKTLSQATLEATWSSTTLRYNAGTA
;
A
#
# COMPACT_ATOMS: atom_id res chain seq x y z
N MET A 1 -36.11 4.46 20.17
CA MET A 1 -34.97 3.62 20.56
C MET A 1 -33.97 3.62 19.41
N ASN A 2 -33.04 4.57 19.44
CA ASN A 2 -31.97 4.63 18.41
C ASN A 2 -30.84 3.67 18.84
N SER A 3 -30.78 2.52 18.19
CA SER A 3 -29.63 1.61 18.34
C SER A 3 -28.47 2.20 17.54
N THR A 4 -27.57 2.87 18.22
CA THR A 4 -26.30 3.32 17.64
C THR A 4 -25.49 2.07 17.34
N LYS A 5 -25.55 1.59 16.11
CA LYS A 5 -24.72 0.48 15.62
C LYS A 5 -23.29 0.99 15.61
N THR A 6 -22.53 0.71 16.67
CA THR A 6 -21.10 1.01 16.75
C THR A 6 -20.43 0.26 15.58
N ALA A 7 -19.86 1.01 14.63
CA ALA A 7 -19.09 0.42 13.56
C ALA A 7 -17.95 -0.42 14.16
N PRO A 8 -17.58 -1.57 13.57
CA PRO A 8 -16.49 -2.39 14.08
C PRO A 8 -15.23 -1.52 14.16
N LYS A 9 -14.55 -1.57 15.30
CA LYS A 9 -13.30 -0.85 15.55
C LYS A 9 -12.24 -1.48 14.65
N VAL A 10 -12.09 -0.95 13.45
CA VAL A 10 -11.01 -1.37 12.53
C VAL A 10 -9.71 -0.76 13.08
N GLU A 11 -8.71 -1.60 13.31
CA GLU A 11 -7.39 -1.10 13.71
C GLU A 11 -6.78 -0.23 12.61
N PRO A 12 -6.06 0.86 12.96
CA PRO A 12 -5.39 1.69 11.99
C PRO A 12 -4.38 0.90 11.16
N ALA A 13 -4.34 1.15 9.85
CA ALA A 13 -3.31 0.60 8.98
C ALA A 13 -1.92 1.02 9.47
N ARG A 14 -0.97 0.08 9.44
CA ARG A 14 0.39 0.26 9.95
C ARG A 14 1.40 0.31 8.82
N HIS A 15 2.59 0.81 9.11
CA HIS A 15 3.73 0.74 8.19
C HIS A 15 4.31 -0.67 8.17
N TRP A 16 4.75 -1.11 7.00
CA TRP A 16 5.56 -2.33 6.86
C TRP A 16 7.02 -1.92 6.73
N ILE A 17 7.81 -2.10 7.81
CA ILE A 17 9.22 -1.70 7.85
C ILE A 17 10.06 -2.86 8.40
N ASN A 18 11.09 -3.25 7.69
CA ASN A 18 12.03 -4.31 8.08
C ASN A 18 11.35 -5.66 8.42
N GLY A 19 10.27 -6.00 7.71
CA GLY A 19 9.55 -7.26 7.94
C GLY A 19 8.52 -7.22 9.08
N GLU A 20 8.22 -6.05 9.64
CA GLU A 20 7.31 -5.88 10.77
C GLU A 20 6.25 -4.80 10.53
N TRP A 21 5.07 -4.99 11.12
CA TRP A 21 4.01 -3.99 11.14
C TRP A 21 4.21 -3.01 12.29
N ILE A 22 4.57 -1.76 11.96
CA ILE A 22 4.91 -0.71 12.92
C ILE A 22 3.84 0.39 12.88
N GLY A 23 3.30 0.74 14.04
CA GLY A 23 2.45 1.93 14.20
C GLY A 23 3.28 3.19 14.38
N SER A 24 2.64 4.34 14.30
CA SER A 24 3.21 5.63 14.69
C SER A 24 2.41 6.26 15.84
N SER A 25 2.98 7.26 16.48
CA SER A 25 2.31 7.99 17.56
C SER A 25 1.12 8.82 17.08
N THR A 26 1.08 9.15 15.80
CA THR A 26 0.02 9.93 15.18
C THR A 26 -0.85 9.03 14.32
N ILE A 27 -2.17 9.11 14.52
CA ILE A 27 -3.18 8.42 13.72
C ILE A 27 -3.95 9.47 12.93
N ALA A 28 -4.17 9.22 11.65
CA ALA A 28 -4.96 10.06 10.76
C ALA A 28 -6.13 9.28 10.16
N ASN A 29 -7.12 10.00 9.66
CA ASN A 29 -8.28 9.43 9.01
C ASN A 29 -8.12 9.50 7.48
N SER A 30 -8.46 8.41 6.80
CA SER A 30 -8.79 8.43 5.37
C SER A 30 -10.25 8.86 5.24
N VAL A 31 -10.49 9.93 4.48
CA VAL A 31 -11.82 10.55 4.35
C VAL A 31 -12.23 10.55 2.88
N SER A 32 -13.44 10.10 2.59
CA SER A 32 -14.00 10.18 1.25
C SER A 32 -14.18 11.64 0.83
N PRO A 33 -13.58 12.11 -0.25
CA PRO A 33 -13.78 13.48 -0.74
C PRO A 33 -15.19 13.72 -1.28
N SER A 34 -15.89 12.66 -1.65
CA SER A 34 -17.26 12.76 -2.20
C SER A 34 -18.34 12.86 -1.14
N THR A 35 -18.15 12.20 0.03
CA THR A 35 -19.17 12.12 1.09
C THR A 35 -18.76 12.75 2.40
N GLY A 36 -17.46 12.97 2.62
CA GLY A 36 -16.91 13.44 3.90
C GLY A 36 -16.85 12.35 4.99
N GLU A 37 -17.23 11.11 4.67
CA GLU A 37 -17.20 10.00 5.62
C GLU A 37 -15.76 9.51 5.87
N VAL A 38 -15.48 9.11 7.10
CA VAL A 38 -14.22 8.43 7.45
C VAL A 38 -14.29 7.00 6.93
N LEU A 39 -13.39 6.65 6.02
CA LEU A 39 -13.28 5.32 5.41
C LEU A 39 -12.45 4.36 6.25
N GLY A 40 -11.48 4.90 6.99
CA GLY A 40 -10.58 4.13 7.83
C GLY A 40 -9.55 5.03 8.53
N GLN A 41 -8.65 4.41 9.25
CA GLN A 41 -7.56 5.10 9.94
C GLN A 41 -6.21 4.51 9.55
N TYR A 42 -5.18 5.31 9.62
CA TYR A 42 -3.82 4.88 9.37
C TYR A 42 -2.81 5.56 10.29
N SER A 43 -1.69 4.90 10.50
CA SER A 43 -0.53 5.47 11.17
C SER A 43 0.09 6.54 10.26
N ALA A 44 0.10 7.79 10.71
CA ALA A 44 0.73 8.89 9.99
C ALA A 44 2.22 8.92 10.34
N GLY A 45 3.07 8.34 9.48
CA GLY A 45 4.50 8.25 9.70
C GLY A 45 5.18 9.61 9.61
N GLY A 46 6.17 9.79 10.48
CA GLY A 46 7.00 10.97 10.53
C GLY A 46 8.47 10.66 10.21
N ARG A 47 9.35 11.52 10.73
CA ARG A 47 10.80 11.38 10.53
C ARG A 47 11.35 10.06 11.08
N ILE A 48 10.81 9.55 12.19
CA ILE A 48 11.28 8.34 12.85
C ILE A 48 11.04 7.13 11.95
N GLU A 49 9.81 6.97 11.47
CA GLU A 49 9.41 5.86 10.60
C GLU A 49 10.13 5.94 9.24
N ALA A 50 10.25 7.14 8.68
CA ALA A 50 10.99 7.36 7.44
C ALA A 50 12.47 6.98 7.59
N ALA A 51 13.13 7.42 8.66
CA ALA A 51 14.53 7.07 8.93
C ALA A 51 14.71 5.55 9.13
N ALA A 52 13.80 4.90 9.84
CA ALA A 52 13.82 3.45 10.03
C ALA A 52 13.66 2.70 8.71
N ALA A 53 12.74 3.13 7.84
CA ALA A 53 12.52 2.53 6.52
C ALA A 53 13.76 2.67 5.62
N ILE A 54 14.38 3.85 5.59
CA ILE A 54 15.61 4.10 4.83
C ILE A 54 16.76 3.24 5.34
N ALA A 55 16.94 3.16 6.67
CA ALA A 55 17.99 2.34 7.27
C ALA A 55 17.80 0.84 6.95
N ALA A 56 16.55 0.34 7.03
CA ALA A 56 16.22 -1.03 6.68
C ALA A 56 16.52 -1.33 5.21
N ALA A 57 16.10 -0.45 4.29
CA ALA A 57 16.36 -0.60 2.87
C ALA A 57 17.87 -0.58 2.55
N ARG A 58 18.63 0.33 3.15
CA ARG A 58 20.08 0.41 2.99
C ARG A 58 20.77 -0.86 3.50
N LYS A 59 20.38 -1.34 4.68
CA LYS A 59 20.92 -2.58 5.25
C LYS A 59 20.71 -3.77 4.31
N VAL A 60 19.49 -3.93 3.78
CA VAL A 60 19.18 -5.02 2.84
C VAL A 60 20.03 -4.89 1.57
N PHE A 61 20.15 -3.69 1.01
CA PHE A 61 20.96 -3.45 -0.18
C PHE A 61 22.43 -3.84 0.03
N ASP A 62 23.01 -3.52 1.20
CA ASP A 62 24.42 -3.73 1.48
C ASP A 62 24.75 -5.18 1.93
N THR A 63 23.78 -5.92 2.47
CA THR A 63 24.07 -7.18 3.19
C THR A 63 23.44 -8.42 2.58
N VAL A 64 22.47 -8.29 1.68
CA VAL A 64 21.81 -9.45 1.07
C VAL A 64 22.00 -9.49 -0.44
N VAL A 65 21.71 -10.66 -1.03
CA VAL A 65 21.87 -10.92 -2.45
C VAL A 65 20.97 -10.05 -3.35
N TRP A 66 19.99 -9.39 -2.79
CA TRP A 66 19.00 -8.58 -3.52
C TRP A 66 19.62 -7.56 -4.49
N SER A 67 20.69 -6.87 -4.07
CA SER A 67 21.37 -5.85 -4.89
C SER A 67 22.13 -6.44 -6.07
N HIS A 68 22.51 -7.73 -6.00
CA HIS A 68 23.36 -8.41 -6.98
C HIS A 68 22.63 -9.49 -7.79
N ASP A 69 21.36 -9.79 -7.47
CA ASP A 69 20.58 -10.81 -8.16
C ASP A 69 19.41 -10.17 -8.92
N PRO A 70 19.60 -9.85 -10.22
CA PRO A 70 18.52 -9.30 -11.04
C PRO A 70 17.37 -10.28 -11.25
N GLN A 71 17.63 -11.59 -11.27
CA GLN A 71 16.58 -12.59 -11.43
C GLN A 71 15.68 -12.67 -10.21
N LEU A 72 16.23 -12.50 -9.00
CA LEU A 72 15.44 -12.42 -7.78
C LEU A 72 14.52 -11.21 -7.80
N ARG A 73 15.04 -10.03 -8.19
CA ARG A 73 14.23 -8.80 -8.31
C ARG A 73 13.13 -8.96 -9.35
N SER A 74 13.47 -9.50 -10.53
CA SER A 74 12.50 -9.74 -11.60
C SER A 74 11.36 -10.65 -11.13
N ARG A 75 11.67 -11.80 -10.51
CA ARG A 75 10.66 -12.71 -9.96
C ARG A 75 9.77 -12.04 -8.91
N ALA A 76 10.36 -11.28 -8.00
CA ALA A 76 9.59 -10.56 -6.98
C ALA A 76 8.62 -9.54 -7.58
N LEU A 77 9.04 -8.80 -8.62
CA LEU A 77 8.18 -7.85 -9.31
C LEU A 77 7.04 -8.55 -10.07
N LEU A 78 7.32 -9.69 -10.71
CA LEU A 78 6.29 -10.49 -11.39
C LEU A 78 5.27 -11.05 -10.39
N GLU A 79 5.72 -11.61 -9.27
CA GLU A 79 4.83 -12.11 -8.23
C GLU A 79 3.98 -10.99 -7.62
N LEU A 80 4.57 -9.81 -7.39
CA LEU A 80 3.81 -8.64 -6.92
C LEU A 80 2.75 -8.22 -7.93
N ALA A 81 3.07 -8.23 -9.23
CA ALA A 81 2.11 -7.92 -10.28
C ALA A 81 0.92 -8.90 -10.28
N ASP A 82 1.18 -10.19 -10.13
CA ASP A 82 0.13 -11.21 -10.05
C ASP A 82 -0.77 -11.00 -8.82
N ARG A 83 -0.19 -10.67 -7.67
CA ARG A 83 -0.95 -10.34 -6.45
C ARG A 83 -1.80 -9.08 -6.58
N LEU A 84 -1.34 -8.09 -7.35
CA LEU A 84 -2.15 -6.90 -7.64
C LEU A 84 -3.33 -7.24 -8.56
N ASP A 85 -3.12 -8.06 -9.59
CA ASP A 85 -4.19 -8.48 -10.48
C ASP A 85 -5.28 -9.28 -9.74
N GLU A 86 -4.89 -10.18 -8.84
CA GLU A 86 -5.83 -10.92 -7.98
C GLU A 86 -6.74 -10.00 -7.14
N ARG A 87 -6.31 -8.77 -6.88
CA ARG A 87 -7.00 -7.78 -6.02
C ARG A 87 -7.44 -6.54 -6.76
N ALA A 88 -7.34 -6.50 -8.09
CA ALA A 88 -7.54 -5.31 -8.88
C ALA A 88 -8.88 -4.61 -8.60
N ASP A 89 -9.98 -5.35 -8.51
CA ASP A 89 -11.31 -4.79 -8.23
C ASP A 89 -11.39 -4.15 -6.83
N ALA A 90 -10.82 -4.79 -5.82
CA ALA A 90 -10.81 -4.27 -4.46
C ALA A 90 -9.93 -3.01 -4.35
N ILE A 91 -8.78 -3.00 -5.03
CA ILE A 91 -7.88 -1.86 -5.11
C ILE A 91 -8.57 -0.70 -5.83
N ALA A 92 -9.19 -0.95 -6.98
CA ALA A 92 -9.92 0.07 -7.75
C ALA A 92 -11.06 0.70 -6.93
N LEU A 93 -11.82 -0.10 -6.20
CA LEU A 93 -12.87 0.41 -5.32
C LEU A 93 -12.31 1.29 -4.20
N THR A 94 -11.19 0.90 -3.60
CA THR A 94 -10.51 1.68 -2.56
C THR A 94 -10.03 3.02 -3.12
N ILE A 95 -9.33 3.01 -4.26
CA ILE A 95 -8.87 4.22 -4.95
C ILE A 95 -10.04 5.15 -5.26
N SER A 96 -11.13 4.62 -5.82
CA SER A 96 -12.33 5.41 -6.14
C SER A 96 -12.90 6.10 -4.90
N ARG A 97 -12.96 5.41 -3.78
CA ARG A 97 -13.52 5.95 -2.52
C ARG A 97 -12.61 6.95 -1.84
N GLU A 98 -11.31 6.71 -1.83
CA GLU A 98 -10.31 7.55 -1.14
C GLU A 98 -9.94 8.80 -1.95
N GLU A 99 -9.94 8.72 -3.28
CA GLU A 99 -9.55 9.82 -4.16
C GLU A 99 -10.73 10.51 -4.86
N GLY A 100 -11.94 9.95 -4.76
CA GLY A 100 -13.14 10.52 -5.37
C GLY A 100 -13.20 10.43 -6.89
N LYS A 101 -12.34 9.63 -7.52
CA LYS A 101 -12.35 9.43 -8.98
C LYS A 101 -13.38 8.37 -9.40
N THR A 102 -13.71 8.34 -10.68
CA THR A 102 -14.65 7.33 -11.22
C THR A 102 -14.05 5.92 -11.08
N LEU A 103 -14.92 4.92 -10.90
CA LEU A 103 -14.48 3.54 -10.79
C LEU A 103 -13.72 3.08 -12.05
N SER A 104 -14.13 3.53 -13.24
CA SER A 104 -13.43 3.21 -14.49
C SER A 104 -11.98 3.72 -14.51
N GLN A 105 -11.75 4.94 -14.04
CA GLN A 105 -10.38 5.49 -13.91
C GLN A 105 -9.56 4.72 -12.88
N ALA A 106 -10.15 4.42 -11.73
CA ALA A 106 -9.49 3.63 -10.68
C ALA A 106 -9.15 2.22 -11.15
N THR A 107 -10.00 1.58 -11.95
CA THR A 107 -9.73 0.27 -12.56
C THR A 107 -8.54 0.33 -13.52
N LEU A 108 -8.46 1.38 -14.35
CA LEU A 108 -7.30 1.57 -15.23
C LEU A 108 -6.00 1.72 -14.42
N GLU A 109 -6.01 2.47 -13.34
CA GLU A 109 -4.82 2.66 -12.48
C GLU A 109 -4.38 1.36 -11.82
N ALA A 110 -5.32 0.58 -11.29
CA ALA A 110 -5.03 -0.73 -10.72
C ALA A 110 -4.37 -1.67 -11.76
N THR A 111 -4.92 -1.72 -12.98
CA THR A 111 -4.39 -2.54 -14.08
C THR A 111 -3.02 -2.04 -14.55
N TRP A 112 -2.84 -0.73 -14.66
CA TRP A 112 -1.53 -0.17 -15.06
C TRP A 112 -0.44 -0.43 -14.04
N SER A 113 -0.78 -0.52 -12.77
CA SER A 113 0.18 -0.82 -11.70
C SER A 113 0.84 -2.19 -11.93
N SER A 114 0.07 -3.23 -12.20
CA SER A 114 0.61 -4.56 -12.49
C SER A 114 1.38 -4.61 -13.82
N THR A 115 0.88 -3.92 -14.85
CA THR A 115 1.57 -3.80 -16.14
C THR A 115 2.94 -3.12 -16.00
N THR A 116 3.00 -2.05 -15.22
CA THR A 116 4.26 -1.32 -14.95
C THR A 116 5.27 -2.19 -14.19
N LEU A 117 4.81 -3.00 -13.22
CA LEU A 117 5.67 -3.94 -12.52
C LEU A 117 6.25 -5.00 -13.46
N ARG A 118 5.45 -5.55 -14.37
CA ARG A 118 5.93 -6.52 -15.37
C ARG A 118 6.96 -5.90 -16.32
N TYR A 119 6.73 -4.66 -16.76
CA TYR A 119 7.71 -3.93 -17.56
C TYR A 119 9.03 -3.78 -16.81
N ASN A 120 9.00 -3.32 -15.55
CA ASN A 120 10.19 -3.15 -14.73
C ASN A 120 10.88 -4.48 -14.39
N ALA A 121 10.14 -5.58 -14.28
CA ALA A 121 10.70 -6.91 -14.11
C ALA A 121 11.62 -7.34 -15.27
N GLY A 122 11.33 -6.86 -16.48
CA GLY A 122 12.18 -7.10 -17.65
C GLY A 122 13.47 -6.28 -17.69
N THR A 123 13.58 -5.25 -16.84
CA THR A 123 14.75 -4.34 -16.75
C THR A 123 15.49 -4.45 -15.43
N ALA A 124 15.07 -5.32 -14.53
CA ALA A 124 15.58 -5.47 -13.16
C ALA A 124 16.95 -6.12 -13.06
#